data_fbba4bcceaffeac3024c7d19b7c69b3d
#
_entry.id   fbba4bcceaffeac3024c7d19b7c69b3d
#
_cell.length_a   1.000
_cell.length_b   1.000
_cell.length_c   1.000
_cell.angle_alpha   90.00
_cell.angle_beta   90.00
_cell.angle_gamma   90.00
#
_symmetry.space_group_name_H-M   'P 1'
#
loop_
_entity.id
_entity.type
_entity.pdbx_description
1 polymer ?
#
loop_
_entity_poly.entity_id
_entity_poly.type
_entity_poly.pdbx_seq_one_letter_code
_entity_poly.pdbx_strand_id
1 'polypeptide(L)'
;MSLRYALLGLLAEEPASGYDLAKKFERVLQRYAWHAQHSQIYPELNRMAVDGLITVVAEGARGRRTYAITDAGRADLRQWMVNPPDVIVVRNEFVLRLFLLSTLDPAEARRLLAWTADANAKQLEELRASVAAFDAAADPAAGLSLQRLVAEFGLRSFQLLTEWAGWAIERIDQTDKTQTAGPDAPPQG
;
A
#
# COMPACT_ATOMS: atom_id res chain seq x y z
N MET A 1 -2.26 -12.98 9.00
CA MET A 1 -0.92 -12.93 9.61
C MET A 1 -0.28 -11.53 9.56
N SER A 2 -0.47 -10.71 8.52
CA SER A 2 0.18 -9.39 8.42
C SER A 2 -0.26 -8.35 9.45
N LEU A 3 -1.50 -8.41 9.98
CA LEU A 3 -1.99 -7.45 10.98
C LEU A 3 -1.20 -7.53 12.31
N ARG A 4 -0.86 -8.73 12.77
CA ARG A 4 -0.01 -8.95 13.96
C ARG A 4 1.31 -8.18 13.85
N TYR A 5 2.03 -8.38 12.75
CA TYR A 5 3.33 -7.73 12.55
C TYR A 5 3.24 -6.21 12.34
N ALA A 6 2.16 -5.74 11.73
CA ALA A 6 1.90 -4.31 11.65
C ALA A 6 1.68 -3.68 13.03
N LEU A 7 0.90 -4.35 13.91
CA LEU A 7 0.68 -3.91 15.29
C LEU A 7 1.96 -4.02 16.14
N LEU A 8 2.75 -5.09 16.00
CA LEU A 8 4.05 -5.22 16.67
C LEU A 8 5.00 -4.10 16.24
N GLY A 9 5.04 -3.75 14.95
CA GLY A 9 5.85 -2.66 14.42
C GLY A 9 5.48 -1.31 15.04
N LEU A 10 4.19 -0.98 15.12
CA LEU A 10 3.72 0.24 15.76
C LEU A 10 4.03 0.28 17.27
N LEU A 11 3.93 -0.86 17.96
CA LEU A 11 4.27 -0.97 19.39
C LEU A 11 5.77 -1.02 19.65
N ALA A 12 6.59 -1.34 18.65
CA ALA A 12 8.04 -1.28 18.75
C ALA A 12 8.56 0.17 18.83
N GLU A 13 7.80 1.13 18.29
CA GLU A 13 8.10 2.56 18.37
C GLU A 13 7.79 3.10 19.78
N GLU A 14 6.56 2.89 20.26
CA GLU A 14 6.12 3.36 21.57
C GLU A 14 4.90 2.55 22.08
N PRO A 15 4.71 2.44 23.41
CA PRO A 15 3.48 1.89 23.98
C PRO A 15 2.26 2.71 23.55
N ALA A 16 1.16 2.01 23.19
CA ALA A 16 -0.04 2.67 22.70
C ALA A 16 -1.32 1.93 23.10
N SER A 17 -2.45 2.66 23.19
CA SER A 17 -3.76 2.02 23.37
C SER A 17 -4.29 1.44 22.05
N GLY A 18 -5.24 0.49 22.15
CA GLY A 18 -5.90 -0.05 20.96
C GLY A 18 -6.55 1.02 20.07
N TYR A 19 -7.06 2.08 20.66
CA TYR A 19 -7.58 3.24 19.93
C TYR A 19 -6.49 4.01 19.17
N ASP A 20 -5.36 4.30 19.85
CA ASP A 20 -4.25 5.03 19.22
C ASP A 20 -3.59 4.20 18.11
N LEU A 21 -3.48 2.88 18.32
CA LEU A 21 -3.00 1.95 17.29
C LEU A 21 -3.91 1.95 16.07
N ALA A 22 -5.23 1.90 16.26
CA ALA A 22 -6.17 1.98 15.16
C ALA A 22 -6.03 3.28 14.38
N LYS A 23 -5.92 4.41 15.06
CA LYS A 23 -5.73 5.72 14.46
C LYS A 23 -4.38 5.86 13.72
N LYS A 24 -3.29 5.32 14.31
CA LYS A 24 -1.97 5.27 13.65
C LYS A 24 -2.02 4.37 12.42
N PHE A 25 -2.67 3.21 12.54
CA PHE A 25 -2.84 2.26 11.44
C PHE A 25 -3.54 2.91 10.25
N GLU A 26 -4.67 3.59 10.46
CA GLU A 26 -5.39 4.33 9.42
C GLU A 26 -4.50 5.39 8.74
N ARG A 27 -3.77 6.16 9.52
CA ARG A 27 -2.97 7.27 9.00
C ARG A 27 -1.74 6.82 8.21
N VAL A 28 -1.07 5.73 8.65
CA VAL A 28 0.26 5.34 8.14
C VAL A 28 0.20 4.13 7.21
N LEU A 29 -0.56 3.09 7.57
CA LEU A 29 -0.53 1.80 6.88
C LEU A 29 -1.69 1.60 5.90
N GLN A 30 -2.87 2.11 6.23
CA GLN A 30 -4.08 1.87 5.45
C GLN A 30 -3.97 2.42 4.03
N ARG A 31 -3.28 3.53 3.86
CA ARG A 31 -3.14 4.20 2.56
C ARG A 31 -2.18 3.48 1.61
N TYR A 32 -1.14 2.81 2.12
CA TYR A 32 -0.03 2.32 1.30
C TYR A 32 0.23 0.82 1.40
N ALA A 33 -0.14 0.20 2.51
CA ALA A 33 0.27 -1.18 2.77
C ALA A 33 -0.88 -2.14 3.07
N TRP A 34 -1.85 -1.74 3.89
CA TRP A 34 -2.81 -2.70 4.42
C TRP A 34 -4.11 -2.07 4.90
N HIS A 35 -5.24 -2.61 4.45
CA HIS A 35 -6.58 -2.24 4.96
C HIS A 35 -6.97 -3.17 6.10
N ALA A 36 -7.03 -2.67 7.33
CA ALA A 36 -7.59 -3.41 8.45
C ALA A 36 -8.80 -2.67 9.02
N GLN A 37 -9.86 -3.41 9.33
CA GLN A 37 -11.02 -2.86 10.02
C GLN A 37 -10.75 -2.79 11.54
N HIS A 38 -11.27 -1.76 12.21
CA HIS A 38 -11.20 -1.61 13.68
C HIS A 38 -11.63 -2.89 14.42
N SER A 39 -12.63 -3.61 13.88
CA SER A 39 -13.12 -4.89 14.43
C SER A 39 -12.07 -5.99 14.46
N GLN A 40 -10.99 -5.88 13.71
CA GLN A 40 -9.91 -6.89 13.65
C GLN A 40 -8.77 -6.58 14.63
N ILE A 41 -8.57 -5.30 14.97
CA ILE A 41 -7.44 -4.84 15.80
C ILE A 41 -7.56 -5.37 17.23
N TYR A 42 -8.70 -5.18 17.89
CA TYR A 42 -8.87 -5.59 19.29
C TYR A 42 -8.76 -7.10 19.53
N PRO A 43 -9.40 -7.95 18.69
CA PRO A 43 -9.18 -9.41 18.79
C PRO A 43 -7.73 -9.80 18.59
N GLU A 44 -7.00 -9.14 17.69
CA GLU A 44 -5.59 -9.47 17.45
C GLU A 44 -4.71 -9.03 18.62
N LEU A 45 -4.93 -7.84 19.22
CA LEU A 45 -4.24 -7.42 20.44
C LEU A 45 -4.45 -8.41 21.60
N ASN A 46 -5.67 -8.92 21.77
CA ASN A 46 -5.93 -9.93 22.78
C ASN A 46 -5.15 -11.24 22.52
N ARG A 47 -5.09 -11.72 21.28
CA ARG A 47 -4.29 -12.89 20.91
C ARG A 47 -2.81 -12.66 21.18
N MET A 48 -2.28 -11.52 20.77
CA MET A 48 -0.88 -11.17 20.98
C MET A 48 -0.52 -11.08 22.46
N ALA A 49 -1.46 -10.61 23.31
CA ALA A 49 -1.26 -10.59 24.77
C ALA A 49 -1.27 -12.02 25.36
N VAL A 50 -2.16 -12.90 24.91
CA VAL A 50 -2.18 -14.31 25.29
C VAL A 50 -0.92 -15.04 24.83
N ASP A 51 -0.43 -14.74 23.63
CA ASP A 51 0.81 -15.29 23.08
C ASP A 51 2.08 -14.71 23.74
N GLY A 52 1.94 -13.74 24.67
CA GLY A 52 3.07 -13.12 25.37
C GLY A 52 3.90 -12.16 24.53
N LEU A 53 3.43 -11.78 23.35
CA LEU A 53 4.14 -10.87 22.43
C LEU A 53 4.01 -9.40 22.83
N ILE A 54 2.93 -9.06 23.54
CA ILE A 54 2.65 -7.74 24.10
C ILE A 54 2.19 -7.88 25.55
N THR A 55 2.32 -6.82 26.31
CA THR A 55 1.83 -6.75 27.71
C THR A 55 1.02 -5.47 27.93
N VAL A 56 0.11 -5.50 28.90
CA VAL A 56 -0.61 -4.30 29.36
C VAL A 56 0.28 -3.57 30.35
N VAL A 57 0.64 -2.34 30.03
CA VAL A 57 1.52 -1.50 30.88
C VAL A 57 0.75 -0.43 31.66
N ALA A 58 -0.47 -0.13 31.23
CA ALA A 58 -1.37 0.79 31.95
C ALA A 58 -2.82 0.46 31.66
N GLU A 59 -3.69 0.64 32.68
CA GLU A 59 -5.13 0.60 32.54
C GLU A 59 -5.71 1.99 32.91
N GLY A 60 -6.43 2.57 31.97
CA GLY A 60 -7.04 3.88 32.11
C GLY A 60 -8.56 3.81 32.36
N ALA A 61 -9.19 4.96 32.46
CA ALA A 61 -10.63 5.08 32.63
C ALA A 61 -11.40 4.33 31.52
N ARG A 62 -12.55 3.74 31.89
CA ARG A 62 -13.45 3.00 30.98
C ARG A 62 -12.82 1.75 30.34
N GLY A 63 -11.83 1.12 30.99
CA GLY A 63 -11.20 -0.11 30.49
C GLY A 63 -10.21 0.11 29.34
N ARG A 64 -9.75 1.33 29.13
CA ARG A 64 -8.69 1.63 28.14
C ARG A 64 -7.37 0.98 28.58
N ARG A 65 -6.87 0.06 27.78
CA ARG A 65 -5.57 -0.61 28.01
C ARG A 65 -4.50 -0.03 27.10
N THR A 66 -3.33 0.24 27.68
CA THR A 66 -2.12 0.60 26.94
C THR A 66 -1.24 -0.63 26.86
N TYR A 67 -0.81 -0.98 25.67
CA TYR A 67 0.00 -2.15 25.35
C TYR A 67 1.43 -1.72 25.06
N ALA A 68 2.39 -2.58 25.44
CA ALA A 68 3.78 -2.46 25.03
C ALA A 68 4.26 -3.79 24.44
N ILE A 69 5.18 -3.74 23.50
CA ILE A 69 5.81 -4.92 22.93
C ILE A 69 6.75 -5.55 23.97
N THR A 70 6.77 -6.89 24.07
CA THR A 70 7.71 -7.63 24.89
C THR A 70 8.98 -7.98 24.12
N ASP A 71 10.01 -8.50 24.80
CA ASP A 71 11.21 -9.01 24.13
C ASP A 71 10.88 -10.17 23.18
N ALA A 72 9.95 -11.04 23.57
CA ALA A 72 9.44 -12.09 22.70
C ALA A 72 8.75 -11.52 21.46
N GLY A 73 7.95 -10.45 21.61
CA GLY A 73 7.32 -9.77 20.48
C GLY A 73 8.32 -9.10 19.54
N ARG A 74 9.39 -8.50 20.08
CA ARG A 74 10.48 -7.95 19.27
C ARG A 74 11.24 -9.01 18.51
N ALA A 75 11.49 -10.16 19.13
CA ALA A 75 12.16 -11.29 18.51
C ALA A 75 11.31 -11.87 17.36
N ASP A 76 10.00 -12.06 17.57
CA ASP A 76 9.05 -12.55 16.56
C ASP A 76 8.95 -11.59 15.38
N LEU A 77 8.80 -10.28 15.63
CA LEU A 77 8.80 -9.25 14.58
C LEU A 77 10.10 -9.29 13.77
N ARG A 78 11.25 -9.35 14.44
CA ARG A 78 12.55 -9.42 13.76
C ARG A 78 12.66 -10.67 12.90
N GLN A 79 12.28 -11.83 13.42
CA GLN A 79 12.31 -13.08 12.67
C GLN A 79 11.44 -13.01 11.42
N TRP A 80 10.24 -12.47 11.54
CA TRP A 80 9.35 -12.27 10.38
C TRP A 80 9.94 -11.33 9.33
N MET A 81 10.60 -10.24 9.75
CA MET A 81 11.20 -9.26 8.83
C MET A 81 12.39 -9.82 8.04
N VAL A 82 13.23 -10.67 8.67
CA VAL A 82 14.46 -11.20 8.03
C VAL A 82 14.24 -12.50 7.29
N ASN A 83 13.09 -13.18 7.50
CA ASN A 83 12.73 -14.41 6.82
C ASN A 83 11.55 -14.15 5.88
N PRO A 84 11.80 -13.77 4.62
CA PRO A 84 10.74 -13.58 3.65
C PRO A 84 9.98 -14.89 3.42
N PRO A 85 8.69 -14.86 3.07
CA PRO A 85 7.92 -16.06 2.82
C PRO A 85 8.45 -16.80 1.58
N ASP A 86 8.51 -18.12 1.64
CA ASP A 86 8.93 -18.98 0.53
C ASP A 86 8.02 -18.83 -0.70
N VAL A 87 6.75 -18.49 -0.48
CA VAL A 87 5.76 -18.27 -1.53
C VAL A 87 5.06 -16.93 -1.30
N ILE A 88 5.18 -16.04 -2.25
CA ILE A 88 4.43 -14.78 -2.29
C ILE A 88 3.08 -15.08 -2.96
N VAL A 89 2.03 -15.23 -2.14
CA VAL A 89 0.65 -15.29 -2.66
C VAL A 89 0.21 -13.88 -3.02
N VAL A 90 0.27 -13.55 -4.30
CA VAL A 90 -0.20 -12.25 -4.81
C VAL A 90 -1.70 -12.34 -5.08
N ARG A 91 -2.50 -11.58 -4.33
CA ARG A 91 -3.91 -11.31 -4.63
C ARG A 91 -4.02 -9.85 -4.99
N ASN A 92 -3.85 -9.53 -6.26
CA ASN A 92 -3.92 -8.18 -6.77
C ASN A 92 -5.06 -8.06 -7.78
N GLU A 93 -6.19 -7.50 -7.33
CA GLU A 93 -7.39 -7.31 -8.16
C GLU A 93 -7.10 -6.42 -9.37
N PHE A 94 -6.23 -5.42 -9.24
CA PHE A 94 -5.83 -4.58 -10.35
C PHE A 94 -5.17 -5.40 -11.46
N VAL A 95 -4.17 -6.24 -11.11
CA VAL A 95 -3.51 -7.12 -12.08
C VAL A 95 -4.50 -8.11 -12.70
N LEU A 96 -5.45 -8.66 -11.91
CA LEU A 96 -6.49 -9.52 -12.45
C LEU A 96 -7.35 -8.78 -13.50
N ARG A 97 -7.74 -7.53 -13.24
CA ARG A 97 -8.49 -6.71 -14.21
C ARG A 97 -7.71 -6.47 -15.49
N LEU A 98 -6.38 -6.33 -15.40
CA LEU A 98 -5.52 -6.21 -16.58
C LEU A 98 -5.55 -7.46 -17.46
N PHE A 99 -5.50 -8.65 -16.85
CA PHE A 99 -5.67 -9.91 -17.60
C PHE A 99 -7.03 -10.02 -18.30
N LEU A 100 -8.04 -9.36 -17.76
CA LEU A 100 -9.39 -9.39 -18.29
C LEU A 100 -9.70 -8.21 -19.24
N LEU A 101 -8.75 -7.32 -19.52
CA LEU A 101 -8.97 -6.16 -20.42
C LEU A 101 -9.49 -6.57 -21.80
N SER A 102 -9.10 -7.74 -22.31
CA SER A 102 -9.57 -8.25 -23.61
C SER A 102 -11.07 -8.56 -23.66
N THR A 103 -11.76 -8.57 -22.54
CA THR A 103 -13.23 -8.75 -22.48
C THR A 103 -14.01 -7.44 -22.65
N LEU A 104 -13.31 -6.31 -22.64
CA LEU A 104 -13.87 -4.97 -22.80
C LEU A 104 -13.69 -4.50 -24.24
N ASP A 105 -14.59 -3.61 -24.68
CA ASP A 105 -14.33 -2.86 -25.91
C ASP A 105 -13.18 -1.85 -25.71
N PRO A 106 -12.54 -1.37 -26.81
CA PRO A 106 -11.40 -0.45 -26.70
C PRO A 106 -11.71 0.84 -25.93
N ALA A 107 -12.93 1.36 -26.03
CA ALA A 107 -13.33 2.59 -25.33
C ALA A 107 -13.50 2.35 -23.83
N GLU A 108 -14.02 1.18 -23.42
CA GLU A 108 -14.13 0.78 -22.02
C GLU A 108 -12.75 0.52 -21.39
N ALA A 109 -11.86 -0.20 -22.08
CA ALA A 109 -10.50 -0.45 -21.65
C ALA A 109 -9.75 0.89 -21.46
N ARG A 110 -9.90 1.82 -22.39
CA ARG A 110 -9.34 3.17 -22.34
C ARG A 110 -9.84 3.95 -21.11
N ARG A 111 -11.14 3.91 -20.83
CA ARG A 111 -11.72 4.57 -19.63
C ARG A 111 -11.16 4.01 -18.34
N LEU A 112 -11.01 2.68 -18.21
CA LEU A 112 -10.44 2.04 -17.03
C LEU A 112 -8.97 2.46 -16.82
N LEU A 113 -8.19 2.49 -17.89
CA LEU A 113 -6.78 2.90 -17.83
C LEU A 113 -6.63 4.39 -17.54
N ALA A 114 -7.45 5.25 -18.11
CA ALA A 114 -7.46 6.69 -17.80
C ALA A 114 -7.81 6.94 -16.34
N TRP A 115 -8.82 6.28 -15.80
CA TRP A 115 -9.13 6.34 -14.38
C TRP A 115 -7.94 5.89 -13.52
N THR A 116 -7.23 4.83 -13.94
CA THR A 116 -6.03 4.35 -13.23
C THR A 116 -4.92 5.40 -13.25
N ALA A 117 -4.67 6.03 -14.40
CA ALA A 117 -3.66 7.09 -14.52
C ALA A 117 -3.99 8.28 -13.62
N ASP A 118 -5.22 8.78 -13.68
CA ASP A 118 -5.67 9.95 -12.91
C ASP A 118 -5.63 9.69 -11.40
N ALA A 119 -6.09 8.51 -10.95
CA ALA A 119 -6.08 8.14 -9.55
C ALA A 119 -4.65 8.06 -8.99
N ASN A 120 -3.71 7.47 -9.75
CA ASN A 120 -2.31 7.37 -9.34
C ASN A 120 -1.59 8.72 -9.44
N ALA A 121 -1.85 9.55 -10.44
CA ALA A 121 -1.31 10.90 -10.56
C ALA A 121 -1.69 11.77 -9.35
N LYS A 122 -2.96 11.70 -8.93
CA LYS A 122 -3.43 12.41 -7.74
C LYS A 122 -2.70 11.94 -6.48
N GLN A 123 -2.54 10.62 -6.28
CA GLN A 123 -1.80 10.07 -5.13
C GLN A 123 -0.33 10.48 -5.16
N LEU A 124 0.28 10.52 -6.34
CA LEU A 124 1.65 10.97 -6.53
C LEU A 124 1.84 12.43 -6.08
N GLU A 125 0.95 13.34 -6.49
CA GLU A 125 1.01 14.74 -6.10
C GLU A 125 0.81 14.95 -4.59
N GLU A 126 -0.16 14.27 -3.99
CA GLU A 126 -0.39 14.31 -2.55
C GLU A 126 0.81 13.80 -1.75
N LEU A 127 1.43 12.70 -2.21
CA LEU A 127 2.61 12.14 -1.56
C LEU A 127 3.84 13.03 -1.74
N ARG A 128 4.04 13.63 -2.94
CA ARG A 128 5.11 14.61 -3.18
C ARG A 128 5.02 15.79 -2.23
N ALA A 129 3.82 16.37 -2.06
CA ALA A 129 3.61 17.47 -1.12
C ALA A 129 3.95 17.06 0.32
N SER A 130 3.53 15.85 0.74
CA SER A 130 3.81 15.33 2.08
C SER A 130 5.31 15.10 2.30
N VAL A 131 6.01 14.56 1.30
CA VAL A 131 7.47 14.33 1.35
C VAL A 131 8.22 15.66 1.39
N ALA A 132 7.82 16.63 0.57
CA ALA A 132 8.46 17.96 0.58
C ALA A 132 8.32 18.63 1.95
N ALA A 133 7.15 18.54 2.59
CA ALA A 133 6.95 19.06 3.94
C ALA A 133 7.80 18.33 5.00
N PHE A 134 7.92 17.00 4.88
CA PHE A 134 8.77 16.20 5.75
C PHE A 134 10.25 16.56 5.58
N ASP A 135 10.74 16.62 4.34
CA ASP A 135 12.14 16.94 4.04
C ASP A 135 12.51 18.37 4.48
N ALA A 136 11.57 19.32 4.39
CA ALA A 136 11.77 20.70 4.87
C ALA A 136 11.85 20.81 6.41
N ALA A 137 11.24 19.88 7.13
CA ALA A 137 11.26 19.83 8.61
C ALA A 137 12.37 18.92 9.16
N ALA A 138 13.07 18.15 8.33
CA ALA A 138 14.09 17.22 8.73
C ALA A 138 15.41 17.95 9.09
N ASP A 139 16.08 17.43 10.13
CA ASP A 139 17.45 17.85 10.44
C ASP A 139 18.41 17.33 9.36
N PRO A 140 19.16 18.22 8.67
CA PRO A 140 20.13 17.78 7.66
C PRO A 140 21.23 16.85 8.18
N ALA A 141 21.48 16.86 9.49
CA ALA A 141 22.44 15.97 10.16
C ALA A 141 21.86 14.61 10.54
N ALA A 142 20.53 14.45 10.47
CA ALA A 142 19.85 13.22 10.80
C ALA A 142 20.06 12.19 9.73
N GLY A 143 20.87 11.30 9.68
CA GLY A 143 21.11 10.26 8.64
C GLY A 143 19.89 9.76 7.87
N LEU A 144 19.98 8.66 7.17
CA LEU A 144 18.92 8.13 6.31
C LEU A 144 17.65 7.79 7.11
N SER A 145 16.55 8.45 6.80
CA SER A 145 15.22 8.13 7.35
C SER A 145 14.60 6.91 6.64
N LEU A 146 14.31 5.85 7.41
CA LEU A 146 13.60 4.69 6.87
C LEU A 146 12.18 5.04 6.39
N GLN A 147 11.53 6.00 7.04
CA GLN A 147 10.23 6.52 6.59
C GLN A 147 10.33 7.18 5.22
N ARG A 148 11.43 7.90 4.96
CA ARG A 148 11.70 8.51 3.66
C ARG A 148 11.93 7.47 2.56
N LEU A 149 12.56 6.33 2.86
CA LEU A 149 12.68 5.20 1.92
C LEU A 149 11.32 4.63 1.53
N VAL A 150 10.43 4.44 2.51
CA VAL A 150 9.06 3.95 2.23
C VAL A 150 8.28 4.94 1.37
N ALA A 151 8.40 6.23 1.68
CA ALA A 151 7.77 7.29 0.88
C ALA A 151 8.32 7.32 -0.56
N GLU A 152 9.63 7.13 -0.75
CA GLU A 152 10.26 7.04 -2.07
C GLU A 152 9.74 5.84 -2.88
N PHE A 153 9.55 4.68 -2.23
CA PHE A 153 8.91 3.53 -2.87
C PHE A 153 7.49 3.87 -3.34
N GLY A 154 6.70 4.56 -2.50
CA GLY A 154 5.36 5.03 -2.87
C GLY A 154 5.36 5.97 -4.07
N LEU A 155 6.26 6.97 -4.08
CA LEU A 155 6.41 7.92 -5.20
C LEU A 155 6.69 7.19 -6.52
N ARG A 156 7.66 6.28 -6.52
CA ARG A 156 8.02 5.50 -7.71
C ARG A 156 6.91 4.58 -8.16
N SER A 157 6.17 3.98 -7.23
CA SER A 157 5.05 3.10 -7.54
C SER A 157 3.91 3.84 -8.22
N PHE A 158 3.51 5.00 -7.71
CA PHE A 158 2.45 5.82 -8.32
C PHE A 158 2.88 6.38 -9.67
N GLN A 159 4.13 6.83 -9.78
CA GLN A 159 4.68 7.30 -11.04
C GLN A 159 4.68 6.20 -12.10
N LEU A 160 5.18 5.00 -11.77
CA LEU A 160 5.18 3.84 -12.66
C LEU A 160 3.77 3.53 -13.17
N LEU A 161 2.77 3.49 -12.27
CA LEU A 161 1.39 3.15 -12.65
C LEU A 161 0.76 4.23 -13.54
N THR A 162 1.07 5.51 -13.31
CA THR A 162 0.61 6.62 -14.15
C THR A 162 1.21 6.54 -15.55
N GLU A 163 2.53 6.37 -15.65
CA GLU A 163 3.26 6.29 -16.92
C GLU A 163 2.85 5.05 -17.71
N TRP A 164 2.74 3.91 -17.03
CA TRP A 164 2.32 2.65 -17.66
C TRP A 164 0.90 2.73 -18.22
N ALA A 165 -0.04 3.32 -17.47
CA ALA A 165 -1.43 3.46 -17.94
C ALA A 165 -1.52 4.36 -19.18
N GLY A 166 -0.76 5.46 -19.23
CA GLY A 166 -0.63 6.31 -20.41
C GLY A 166 -0.09 5.54 -21.62
N TRP A 167 1.01 4.80 -21.43
CA TRP A 167 1.57 3.94 -22.47
C TRP A 167 0.57 2.89 -22.97
N ALA A 168 -0.20 2.26 -22.06
CA ALA A 168 -1.19 1.25 -22.44
C ALA A 168 -2.34 1.86 -23.26
N ILE A 169 -2.82 3.06 -22.92
CA ILE A 169 -3.81 3.80 -23.68
C ILE A 169 -3.30 4.05 -25.12
N GLU A 170 -2.08 4.56 -25.26
CA GLU A 170 -1.49 4.82 -26.58
C GLU A 170 -1.43 3.54 -27.45
N ARG A 171 -1.15 2.38 -26.87
CA ARG A 171 -1.12 1.09 -27.54
C ARG A 171 -2.50 0.65 -28.03
N ILE A 172 -3.54 0.84 -27.21
CA ILE A 172 -4.94 0.58 -27.61
C ILE A 172 -5.31 1.48 -28.78
N ASP A 173 -5.00 2.78 -28.72
CA ASP A 173 -5.30 3.74 -29.78
C ASP A 173 -4.61 3.42 -31.11
N GLN A 174 -3.38 2.93 -31.07
CA GLN A 174 -2.64 2.51 -32.26
C GLN A 174 -3.28 1.27 -32.91
N THR A 175 -3.70 0.30 -32.10
CA THR A 175 -4.34 -0.93 -32.59
C THR A 175 -5.69 -0.65 -33.21
N ASP A 176 -6.49 0.22 -32.60
CA ASP A 176 -7.81 0.61 -33.05
C ASP A 176 -7.74 1.33 -34.41
N LYS A 177 -6.77 2.24 -34.59
CA LYS A 177 -6.51 2.91 -35.87
C LYS A 177 -6.09 1.97 -36.98
N THR A 178 -5.32 0.93 -36.65
CA THR A 178 -4.85 -0.06 -37.63
C THR A 178 -6.01 -0.96 -38.11
N GLN A 179 -6.93 -1.28 -37.21
CA GLN A 179 -8.11 -2.11 -37.55
C GLN A 179 -9.15 -1.33 -38.33
N THR A 180 -9.28 -0.01 -38.14
CA THR A 180 -10.23 0.85 -38.89
C THR A 180 -9.68 1.28 -40.24
N ALA A 181 -8.38 1.29 -40.44
CA ALA A 181 -7.72 1.48 -41.75
C ALA A 181 -7.56 0.15 -42.48
N GLY A 182 -8.67 -0.49 -42.84
CA GLY A 182 -8.71 -1.82 -43.50
C GLY A 182 -7.69 -1.99 -44.65
N PRO A 183 -7.37 -3.24 -45.07
CA PRO A 183 -6.41 -3.46 -46.12
C PRO A 183 -6.94 -2.83 -47.41
N ASP A 184 -6.13 -1.99 -48.06
CA ASP A 184 -6.37 -1.40 -49.37
C ASP A 184 -6.97 -2.45 -50.31
N ALA A 185 -8.13 -2.16 -50.90
CA ALA A 185 -8.72 -3.00 -51.93
C ALA A 185 -7.69 -3.22 -53.04
N PRO A 186 -7.53 -4.45 -53.61
CA PRO A 186 -6.61 -4.69 -54.71
C PRO A 186 -7.06 -3.86 -55.93
N PRO A 187 -6.12 -3.36 -56.73
CA PRO A 187 -6.44 -2.60 -57.92
C PRO A 187 -7.28 -3.46 -58.88
N GLN A 188 -8.49 -3.02 -59.19
CA GLN A 188 -9.28 -3.61 -60.24
C GLN A 188 -8.58 -3.31 -61.57
N GLY A 189 -7.91 -4.36 -62.11
CA GLY A 189 -7.40 -4.41 -63.47
C GLY A 189 -8.46 -4.98 -64.42
#